data_a75ffc22353898495fa3df621ad044c4
#
_entry.id   a75ffc22353898495fa3df621ad044c4
#
_cell.length_a   1.000
_cell.length_b   1.000
_cell.length_c   1.000
_cell.angle_alpha   90.00
_cell.angle_beta   90.00
_cell.angle_gamma   90.00
#
_symmetry.space_group_name_H-M   'P 1'
#
loop_
_entity.id
_entity.type
_entity.pdbx_description
1 polymer ?
#
loop_
_entity_poly.entity_id
_entity_poly.type
_entity_poly.pdbx_seq_one_letter_code
_entity_poly.pdbx_strand_id
1 'polypeptide(L)'
;MKKMLSLLFCILLMMSAALAVAEEAKPLEGKKLTIALSPNFMFFETVSETEECGYEGLDIDIIKELSDMLGFEFEIVPMSFSSLVGSLQAKSVDMVISGMSYTEERAQIVDFSDVYCTSVVGCVTKADSEIASFDDLKNQIVCCSQGTNYEMLIEEIEGATLKTYQGQ
;
A
#
# COMPACT_ATOMS: atom_id res chain seq x y z
N MET A 1 7.16 -44.93 48.02
CA MET A 1 7.56 -43.50 47.84
C MET A 1 8.30 -43.26 46.52
N LYS A 2 9.40 -43.96 46.17
CA LYS A 2 10.14 -43.72 44.91
C LYS A 2 9.30 -43.91 43.63
N LYS A 3 8.42 -44.90 43.55
CA LYS A 3 7.54 -45.17 42.40
C LYS A 3 6.44 -44.09 42.21
N MET A 4 5.89 -43.56 43.30
CA MET A 4 4.91 -42.45 43.23
C MET A 4 5.57 -41.13 42.79
N LEU A 5 6.80 -40.88 43.26
CA LEU A 5 7.56 -39.68 42.86
C LEU A 5 7.91 -39.70 41.36
N SER A 6 8.27 -40.89 40.82
CA SER A 6 8.53 -41.07 39.39
C SER A 6 7.28 -40.87 38.53
N LEU A 7 6.11 -41.35 39.00
CA LEU A 7 4.85 -41.16 38.28
C LEU A 7 4.42 -39.67 38.26
N LEU A 8 4.59 -38.99 39.39
CA LEU A 8 4.30 -37.53 39.48
C LEU A 8 5.21 -36.70 38.56
N PHE A 9 6.47 -37.07 38.44
CA PHE A 9 7.44 -36.43 37.57
C PHE A 9 7.11 -36.63 36.07
N CYS A 10 6.67 -37.85 35.69
CA CYS A 10 6.21 -38.14 34.33
C CYS A 10 4.93 -37.38 33.96
N ILE A 11 3.98 -37.24 34.91
CA ILE A 11 2.75 -36.45 34.68
C ILE A 11 3.07 -34.96 34.55
N LEU A 12 4.03 -34.43 35.33
CA LEU A 12 4.47 -33.04 35.23
C LEU A 12 5.18 -32.77 33.89
N LEU A 13 6.00 -33.72 33.40
CA LEU A 13 6.63 -33.62 32.08
C LEU A 13 5.64 -33.69 30.91
N MET A 14 4.58 -34.53 31.05
CA MET A 14 3.53 -34.59 30.03
C MET A 14 2.62 -33.35 30.05
N MET A 15 2.39 -32.73 31.20
CA MET A 15 1.67 -31.48 31.30
C MET A 15 2.47 -30.29 30.75
N SER A 16 3.82 -30.28 30.85
CA SER A 16 4.64 -29.24 30.28
C SER A 16 4.73 -29.34 28.75
N ALA A 17 4.59 -30.53 28.17
CA ALA A 17 4.53 -30.73 26.71
C ALA A 17 3.18 -30.33 26.09
N ALA A 18 2.09 -30.30 26.91
CA ALA A 18 0.75 -29.91 26.44
C ALA A 18 0.53 -28.38 26.40
N LEU A 19 1.47 -27.59 26.91
CA LEU A 19 1.44 -26.11 26.87
C LEU A 19 2.29 -25.52 25.75
N ALA A 20 2.84 -26.33 24.84
CA ALA A 20 3.25 -25.84 23.55
C ALA A 20 1.96 -25.49 22.77
N VAL A 21 1.41 -24.30 22.99
CA VAL A 21 0.49 -23.68 22.02
C VAL A 21 1.22 -23.79 20.69
N ALA A 22 0.74 -24.63 19.79
CA ALA A 22 1.21 -24.64 18.42
C ALA A 22 0.95 -23.21 17.91
N GLU A 23 1.99 -22.40 17.83
CA GLU A 23 1.93 -21.12 17.12
C GLU A 23 1.53 -21.48 15.69
N GLU A 24 0.32 -21.10 15.31
CA GLU A 24 -0.19 -21.40 13.98
C GLU A 24 0.79 -20.75 12.99
N ALA A 25 1.40 -21.58 12.14
CA ALA A 25 2.36 -21.10 11.15
C ALA A 25 1.69 -20.01 10.30
N LYS A 26 2.32 -18.86 10.23
CA LYS A 26 1.78 -17.72 9.46
C LYS A 26 1.78 -18.08 7.96
N PRO A 27 0.75 -17.67 7.20
CA PRO A 27 0.55 -18.12 5.81
C PRO A 27 1.71 -17.89 4.86
N LEU A 28 2.51 -16.83 5.12
CA LEU A 28 3.63 -16.42 4.28
C LEU A 28 4.99 -16.48 5.01
N GLU A 29 5.05 -17.25 6.10
CA GLU A 29 6.27 -17.38 6.90
C GLU A 29 7.47 -17.81 6.06
N GLY A 30 8.58 -17.06 6.20
CA GLY A 30 9.83 -17.30 5.46
C GLY A 30 9.82 -16.86 4.01
N LYS A 31 8.76 -16.19 3.53
CA LYS A 31 8.78 -15.53 2.22
C LYS A 31 9.29 -14.11 2.33
N LYS A 32 9.96 -13.64 1.27
CA LYS A 32 10.32 -12.24 1.09
C LYS A 32 9.55 -11.70 -0.10
N LEU A 33 8.78 -10.63 0.10
CA LEU A 33 7.99 -9.97 -0.95
C LEU A 33 8.64 -8.66 -1.38
N THR A 34 8.62 -8.39 -2.68
CA THR A 34 8.98 -7.10 -3.26
C THR A 34 7.72 -6.26 -3.41
N ILE A 35 7.70 -5.07 -2.77
CA ILE A 35 6.54 -4.19 -2.71
C ILE A 35 6.88 -2.86 -3.35
N ALA A 36 6.19 -2.51 -4.44
CA ALA A 36 6.41 -1.25 -5.12
C ALA A 36 5.47 -0.15 -4.62
N LEU A 37 6.01 1.07 -4.54
CA LEU A 37 5.29 2.28 -4.20
C LEU A 37 5.93 3.52 -4.85
N SER A 38 5.20 4.64 -4.85
CA SER A 38 5.68 5.94 -5.33
C SER A 38 5.81 6.91 -4.14
N PRO A 39 7.02 7.08 -3.55
CA PRO A 39 7.21 7.68 -2.22
C PRO A 39 7.11 9.20 -2.21
N ASN A 40 6.06 9.76 -2.80
CA ASN A 40 5.80 11.19 -2.91
C ASN A 40 4.35 11.57 -2.59
N PHE A 41 3.58 10.65 -1.99
CA PHE A 41 2.21 10.91 -1.58
C PHE A 41 2.15 11.11 -0.07
N MET A 42 2.29 12.37 0.36
CA MET A 42 2.28 12.77 1.76
C MET A 42 1.12 12.10 2.52
N PHE A 43 1.39 11.62 3.73
CA PHE A 43 0.54 10.83 4.63
C PHE A 43 0.33 9.36 4.22
N PHE A 44 0.45 8.99 2.95
CA PHE A 44 0.38 7.61 2.49
C PHE A 44 1.76 6.95 2.44
N GLU A 45 2.67 7.53 1.66
CA GLU A 45 4.05 7.08 1.56
C GLU A 45 4.99 8.25 1.26
N THR A 46 5.99 8.40 2.10
CA THR A 46 7.06 9.39 1.92
C THR A 46 8.39 8.85 2.41
N VAL A 47 9.48 9.43 1.92
CA VAL A 47 10.84 9.07 2.38
C VAL A 47 11.00 9.48 3.83
N SER A 48 11.57 8.59 4.64
CA SER A 48 11.89 8.84 6.04
C SER A 48 13.36 8.51 6.32
N GLU A 49 14.03 9.39 7.08
CA GLU A 49 15.40 9.16 7.55
C GLU A 49 15.43 8.40 8.89
N THR A 50 14.28 8.27 9.55
CA THR A 50 14.17 7.69 10.90
C THR A 50 13.64 6.26 10.91
N GLU A 51 12.93 5.85 9.85
CA GLU A 51 12.37 4.51 9.72
C GLU A 51 13.39 3.56 9.09
N GLU A 52 13.49 2.34 9.62
CA GLU A 52 14.45 1.31 9.16
C GLU A 52 14.23 0.95 7.68
N CYS A 53 12.99 0.90 7.23
CA CYS A 53 12.65 0.65 5.83
C CYS A 53 12.88 1.86 4.91
N GLY A 54 13.22 3.03 5.45
CA GLY A 54 13.47 4.27 4.71
C GLY A 54 12.21 5.03 4.27
N TYR A 55 11.03 4.59 4.71
CA TYR A 55 9.73 5.18 4.33
C TYR A 55 8.78 5.21 5.52
N GLU A 56 7.83 6.15 5.49
CA GLU A 56 6.78 6.32 6.50
C GLU A 56 5.44 6.70 5.87
N GLY A 57 4.34 6.46 6.58
CA GLY A 57 2.98 6.79 6.19
C GLY A 57 2.02 5.60 6.29
N LEU A 58 0.75 5.84 5.98
CA LEU A 58 -0.34 4.86 6.11
C LEU A 58 -0.03 3.55 5.37
N ASP A 59 0.44 3.64 4.12
CA ASP A 59 0.73 2.47 3.30
C ASP A 59 1.90 1.67 3.88
N ILE A 60 2.88 2.35 4.46
CA ILE A 60 4.02 1.71 5.14
C ILE A 60 3.57 0.98 6.41
N ASP A 61 2.68 1.60 7.19
CA ASP A 61 2.14 0.99 8.40
C ASP A 61 1.29 -0.26 8.06
N ILE A 62 0.52 -0.20 6.96
CA ILE A 62 -0.23 -1.36 6.45
C ILE A 62 0.73 -2.48 6.02
N ILE A 63 1.82 -2.16 5.31
CA ILE A 63 2.83 -3.17 4.91
C ILE A 63 3.42 -3.86 6.14
N LYS A 64 3.81 -3.09 7.16
CA LYS A 64 4.39 -3.61 8.41
C LYS A 64 3.39 -4.53 9.12
N GLU A 65 2.14 -4.08 9.27
CA GLU A 65 1.09 -4.88 9.92
C GLU A 65 0.82 -6.19 9.15
N LEU A 66 0.71 -6.13 7.82
CA LEU A 66 0.55 -7.32 6.99
C LEU A 66 1.75 -8.28 7.11
N SER A 67 2.97 -7.74 7.14
CA SER A 67 4.19 -8.51 7.35
C SER A 67 4.15 -9.25 8.69
N ASP A 68 3.77 -8.55 9.75
CA ASP A 68 3.66 -9.13 11.09
C ASP A 68 2.54 -10.18 11.18
N MET A 69 1.39 -9.91 10.59
CA MET A 69 0.25 -10.84 10.61
C MET A 69 0.50 -12.11 9.79
N LEU A 70 1.09 -11.97 8.60
CA LEU A 70 1.24 -13.06 7.63
C LEU A 70 2.62 -13.72 7.67
N GLY A 71 3.61 -13.10 8.30
CA GLY A 71 4.95 -13.65 8.54
C GLY A 71 5.92 -13.53 7.38
N PHE A 72 5.70 -12.61 6.44
CA PHE A 72 6.64 -12.38 5.35
C PHE A 72 7.64 -11.26 5.70
N GLU A 73 8.82 -11.32 5.12
CA GLU A 73 9.75 -10.18 5.02
C GLU A 73 9.43 -9.37 3.77
N PHE A 74 9.73 -8.08 3.77
CA PHE A 74 9.49 -7.25 2.59
C PHE A 74 10.69 -6.39 2.20
N GLU A 75 10.71 -6.02 0.93
CA GLU A 75 11.64 -5.04 0.36
C GLU A 75 10.84 -4.02 -0.44
N ILE A 76 11.03 -2.72 -0.13
CA ILE A 76 10.36 -1.64 -0.84
C ILE A 76 11.14 -1.28 -2.11
N VAL A 77 10.44 -1.24 -3.24
CA VAL A 77 10.97 -0.87 -4.56
C VAL A 77 10.32 0.44 -5.00
N PRO A 78 10.98 1.60 -4.80
CA PRO A 78 10.43 2.88 -5.20
C PRO A 78 10.44 3.05 -6.71
N MET A 79 9.35 3.57 -7.26
CA MET A 79 9.25 3.90 -8.69
C MET A 79 8.20 4.97 -8.96
N SER A 80 8.11 5.44 -10.21
CA SER A 80 7.05 6.38 -10.59
C SER A 80 5.67 5.73 -10.48
N PHE A 81 4.65 6.50 -10.09
CA PHE A 81 3.28 6.00 -9.94
C PHE A 81 2.77 5.33 -11.24
N SER A 82 3.05 5.95 -12.39
CA SER A 82 2.67 5.43 -13.71
C SER A 82 3.29 4.06 -14.05
N SER A 83 4.37 3.65 -13.37
CA SER A 83 5.05 2.38 -13.61
C SER A 83 4.53 1.23 -12.73
N LEU A 84 3.79 1.54 -11.66
CA LEU A 84 3.42 0.57 -10.62
C LEU A 84 2.61 -0.62 -11.18
N VAL A 85 1.52 -0.35 -11.88
CA VAL A 85 0.64 -1.39 -12.44
C VAL A 85 1.39 -2.26 -13.45
N GLY A 86 2.19 -1.62 -14.33
CA GLY A 86 3.00 -2.34 -15.30
C GLY A 86 4.05 -3.25 -14.66
N SER A 87 4.66 -2.83 -13.55
CA SER A 87 5.65 -3.64 -12.82
C SER A 87 5.01 -4.89 -12.20
N LEU A 88 3.80 -4.76 -11.65
CA LEU A 88 3.03 -5.88 -11.11
C LEU A 88 2.60 -6.86 -12.22
N GLN A 89 2.09 -6.35 -13.34
CA GLN A 89 1.74 -7.15 -14.50
C GLN A 89 2.94 -7.94 -15.08
N ALA A 90 4.11 -7.29 -15.09
CA ALA A 90 5.37 -7.92 -15.53
C ALA A 90 5.94 -8.90 -14.49
N LYS A 91 5.33 -9.02 -13.31
CA LYS A 91 5.80 -9.83 -12.17
C LYS A 91 7.23 -9.44 -11.73
N SER A 92 7.60 -8.19 -11.89
CA SER A 92 8.87 -7.65 -11.38
C SER A 92 8.78 -7.25 -9.91
N VAL A 93 7.56 -7.13 -9.39
CA VAL A 93 7.23 -6.97 -7.98
C VAL A 93 6.04 -7.86 -7.63
N ASP A 94 5.92 -8.20 -6.34
CA ASP A 94 4.87 -9.11 -5.85
C ASP A 94 3.60 -8.36 -5.45
N MET A 95 3.75 -7.11 -4.99
CA MET A 95 2.65 -6.27 -4.52
C MET A 95 2.91 -4.80 -4.84
N VAL A 96 1.83 -4.05 -4.98
CA VAL A 96 1.84 -2.58 -5.06
C VAL A 96 0.93 -2.04 -3.96
N ILE A 97 1.43 -1.08 -3.19
CA ILE A 97 0.64 -0.27 -2.28
C ILE A 97 1.13 1.17 -2.37
N SER A 98 0.28 2.10 -2.79
CA SER A 98 0.68 3.49 -3.09
C SER A 98 -0.55 4.40 -3.22
N GLY A 99 -1.48 4.36 -2.26
CA GLY A 99 -2.72 5.14 -2.32
C GLY A 99 -3.50 4.95 -3.62
N MET A 100 -3.36 3.78 -4.26
CA MET A 100 -3.85 3.55 -5.62
C MET A 100 -5.37 3.33 -5.64
N SER A 101 -6.08 4.22 -6.34
CA SER A 101 -7.51 4.07 -6.56
C SER A 101 -7.83 2.88 -7.46
N TYR A 102 -8.88 2.15 -7.11
CA TYR A 102 -9.50 1.18 -8.00
C TYR A 102 -10.02 1.89 -9.25
N THR A 103 -9.77 1.30 -10.42
CA THR A 103 -10.46 1.60 -11.68
C THR A 103 -10.77 0.30 -12.41
N GLU A 104 -11.85 0.28 -13.20
CA GLU A 104 -12.19 -0.91 -13.99
C GLU A 104 -11.09 -1.28 -15.00
N GLU A 105 -10.41 -0.29 -15.56
CA GLU A 105 -9.28 -0.51 -16.46
C GLU A 105 -8.14 -1.26 -15.77
N ARG A 106 -7.74 -0.81 -14.57
CA ARG A 106 -6.68 -1.48 -13.79
C ARG A 106 -7.10 -2.86 -13.35
N ALA A 107 -8.36 -3.05 -12.95
CA ALA A 107 -8.89 -4.33 -12.50
C ALA A 107 -8.99 -5.38 -13.61
N GLN A 108 -8.87 -4.99 -14.88
CA GLN A 108 -8.74 -5.96 -16.00
C GLN A 108 -7.36 -6.63 -16.07
N ILE A 109 -6.36 -6.05 -15.41
CA ILE A 109 -4.96 -6.49 -15.52
C ILE A 109 -4.30 -6.86 -14.19
N VAL A 110 -4.83 -6.39 -13.07
CA VAL A 110 -4.36 -6.70 -11.71
C VAL A 110 -5.53 -6.87 -10.75
N ASP A 111 -5.32 -7.66 -9.70
CA ASP A 111 -6.28 -7.79 -8.61
C ASP A 111 -6.12 -6.66 -7.59
N PHE A 112 -7.22 -6.25 -6.99
CA PHE A 112 -7.25 -5.25 -5.91
C PHE A 112 -7.71 -5.87 -4.61
N SER A 113 -7.22 -5.33 -3.48
CA SER A 113 -7.77 -5.57 -2.16
C SER A 113 -9.12 -4.87 -1.98
N ASP A 114 -9.77 -5.11 -0.85
CA ASP A 114 -10.83 -4.22 -0.37
C ASP A 114 -10.29 -2.80 -0.15
N VAL A 115 -11.22 -1.82 -0.19
CA VAL A 115 -10.87 -0.41 0.01
C VAL A 115 -10.42 -0.19 1.45
N TYR A 116 -9.19 0.27 1.66
CA TYR A 116 -8.64 0.56 2.99
C TYR A 116 -8.70 2.04 3.37
N CYS A 117 -8.86 2.94 2.38
CA CYS A 117 -9.02 4.38 2.61
C CYS A 117 -9.95 5.01 1.57
N THR A 118 -10.71 6.00 1.98
CA THR A 118 -11.52 6.83 1.08
C THR A 118 -11.08 8.28 1.19
N SER A 119 -10.96 8.97 0.06
CA SER A 119 -10.59 10.36 -0.01
C SER A 119 -11.49 11.13 -0.98
N VAL A 120 -11.43 12.46 -0.88
CA VAL A 120 -12.12 13.34 -1.83
C VAL A 120 -11.10 13.92 -2.80
N VAL A 121 -11.52 14.13 -4.05
CA VAL A 121 -10.71 14.82 -5.03
C VAL A 121 -10.89 16.33 -4.86
N GLY A 122 -9.78 17.03 -4.81
CA GLY A 122 -9.74 18.48 -4.76
C GLY A 122 -8.87 19.08 -5.85
N CYS A 123 -9.11 20.33 -6.20
CA CYS A 123 -8.25 21.11 -7.06
C CYS A 123 -7.59 22.23 -6.27
N VAL A 124 -6.30 22.41 -6.44
CA VAL A 124 -5.54 23.53 -5.85
C VAL A 124 -5.36 24.62 -6.88
N THR A 125 -5.72 25.83 -6.53
CA THR A 125 -5.55 27.03 -7.36
C THR A 125 -4.76 28.11 -6.60
N LYS A 126 -4.37 29.19 -7.29
CA LYS A 126 -3.80 30.35 -6.61
C LYS A 126 -4.86 31.00 -5.72
N ALA A 127 -4.41 31.61 -4.62
CA ALA A 127 -5.32 32.25 -3.66
C ALA A 127 -6.15 33.43 -4.24
N ASP A 128 -5.64 34.04 -5.31
CA ASP A 128 -6.27 35.14 -6.05
C ASP A 128 -6.98 34.66 -7.34
N SER A 129 -7.17 33.36 -7.49
CA SER A 129 -7.83 32.76 -8.65
C SER A 129 -9.35 32.99 -8.58
N GLU A 130 -9.95 33.21 -9.74
CA GLU A 130 -11.42 33.27 -9.90
C GLU A 130 -12.06 31.87 -9.94
N ILE A 131 -11.26 30.79 -9.98
CA ILE A 131 -11.74 29.41 -9.99
C ILE A 131 -12.21 29.05 -8.58
N ALA A 132 -13.52 28.86 -8.41
CA ALA A 132 -14.17 28.54 -7.14
C ALA A 132 -14.82 27.15 -7.13
N SER A 133 -15.02 26.55 -8.31
CA SER A 133 -15.69 25.25 -8.48
C SER A 133 -15.05 24.45 -9.62
N PHE A 134 -15.42 23.16 -9.74
CA PHE A 134 -15.00 22.32 -10.86
C PHE A 134 -15.55 22.82 -12.22
N ASP A 135 -16.70 23.47 -12.24
CA ASP A 135 -17.27 24.05 -13.46
C ASP A 135 -16.39 25.17 -14.04
N ASP A 136 -15.65 25.89 -13.21
CA ASP A 136 -14.75 26.96 -13.62
C ASP A 136 -13.46 26.44 -14.28
N LEU A 137 -13.24 25.12 -14.25
CA LEU A 137 -12.11 24.47 -14.91
C LEU A 137 -12.30 24.33 -16.43
N LYS A 138 -13.50 24.59 -16.95
CA LYS A 138 -13.77 24.56 -18.40
C LYS A 138 -12.83 25.51 -19.15
N ASN A 139 -12.23 25.01 -20.24
CA ASN A 139 -11.26 25.70 -21.06
C ASN A 139 -9.96 26.14 -20.33
N GLN A 140 -9.70 25.57 -19.13
CA GLN A 140 -8.49 25.84 -18.37
C GLN A 140 -7.41 24.78 -18.63
N ILE A 141 -6.17 25.11 -18.26
CA ILE A 141 -5.09 24.12 -18.18
C ILE A 141 -5.13 23.51 -16.77
N VAL A 142 -5.38 22.22 -16.71
CA VAL A 142 -5.46 21.47 -15.44
C VAL A 142 -4.34 20.44 -15.40
N CYS A 143 -3.66 20.34 -14.27
CA CYS A 143 -2.49 19.50 -14.09
C CYS A 143 -2.75 18.40 -13.06
N CYS A 144 -2.20 17.21 -13.30
CA CYS A 144 -2.16 16.13 -12.31
C CYS A 144 -0.89 15.29 -12.45
N SER A 145 -0.66 14.38 -11.51
CA SER A 145 0.40 13.37 -11.61
C SER A 145 0.07 12.36 -12.69
N GLN A 146 1.08 11.96 -13.47
CA GLN A 146 0.94 11.01 -14.55
C GLN A 146 0.54 9.62 -14.05
N GLY A 147 -0.38 8.96 -14.74
CA GLY A 147 -0.87 7.62 -14.44
C GLY A 147 -1.92 7.57 -13.34
N THR A 148 -2.38 8.72 -12.81
CA THR A 148 -3.45 8.78 -11.81
C THR A 148 -4.82 8.78 -12.47
N ASN A 149 -5.86 8.40 -11.71
CA ASN A 149 -7.25 8.51 -12.15
C ASN A 149 -7.71 9.96 -12.34
N TYR A 150 -6.91 10.94 -11.90
CA TYR A 150 -7.21 12.36 -12.12
C TYR A 150 -7.12 12.74 -13.60
N GLU A 151 -6.33 12.04 -14.41
CA GLU A 151 -6.29 12.27 -15.86
C GLU A 151 -7.68 12.09 -16.46
N MET A 152 -8.34 10.96 -16.18
CA MET A 152 -9.70 10.68 -16.67
C MET A 152 -10.71 11.75 -16.22
N LEU A 153 -10.62 12.19 -14.96
CA LEU A 153 -11.51 13.24 -14.43
C LEU A 153 -11.31 14.58 -15.14
N ILE A 154 -10.08 14.90 -15.51
CA ILE A 154 -9.77 16.16 -16.25
C ILE A 154 -10.25 16.05 -17.71
N GLU A 155 -10.11 14.89 -18.33
CA GLU A 155 -10.57 14.65 -19.71
C GLU A 155 -12.09 14.77 -19.87
N GLU A 156 -12.87 14.54 -18.79
CA GLU A 156 -14.31 14.74 -18.77
C GLU A 156 -14.72 16.23 -18.69
N ILE A 157 -13.78 17.13 -18.35
CA ILE A 157 -14.06 18.57 -18.26
C ILE A 157 -14.02 19.21 -19.64
N GLU A 158 -15.14 19.79 -20.07
CA GLU A 158 -15.32 20.42 -21.37
C GLU A 158 -14.23 21.48 -21.67
N GLY A 159 -13.44 21.26 -22.72
CA GLY A 159 -12.40 22.19 -23.16
C GLY A 159 -11.19 22.31 -22.26
N ALA A 160 -11.11 21.57 -21.16
CA ALA A 160 -9.92 21.56 -20.32
C ALA A 160 -8.71 20.97 -21.07
N THR A 161 -7.55 21.55 -20.83
CA THR A 161 -6.28 21.03 -21.37
C THR A 161 -5.53 20.30 -20.27
N LEU A 162 -5.46 18.97 -20.36
CA LEU A 162 -4.69 18.13 -19.44
C LEU A 162 -3.18 18.37 -19.61
N LYS A 163 -2.47 18.55 -18.51
CA LYS A 163 -1.02 18.42 -18.42
C LYS A 163 -0.65 17.48 -17.30
N THR A 164 0.22 16.53 -17.58
CA THR A 164 0.71 15.57 -16.58
C THR A 164 2.16 15.85 -16.21
N TYR A 165 2.49 15.56 -14.98
CA TYR A 165 3.84 15.62 -14.44
C TYR A 165 4.16 14.30 -13.75
N GLN A 166 5.41 13.85 -13.89
CA GLN A 166 5.88 12.76 -13.03
C GLN A 166 5.99 13.30 -11.61
N GLY A 167 5.33 12.63 -10.66
CA GLY A 167 5.53 12.92 -9.26
C GLY A 167 7.00 12.64 -8.90
N GLN A 168 7.60 13.56 -8.16
CA GLN A 168 8.94 13.38 -7.58
C GLN A 168 8.79 13.04 -6.12
#